data_1908fc12f9787b04a6a26b57d4b203bf
#
_entry.id   1908fc12f9787b04a6a26b57d4b203bf
#
_cell.length_a   1.000
_cell.length_b   1.000
_cell.length_c   1.000
_cell.angle_alpha   90.00
_cell.angle_beta   90.00
_cell.angle_gamma   90.00
#
_symmetry.space_group_name_H-M   'P 1'
#
loop_
_entity.id
_entity.type
_entity.pdbx_description
1 polymer ?
#
loop_
_entity_poly.entity_id
_entity_poly.type
_entity_poly.pdbx_seq_one_letter_code
_entity_poly.pdbx_strand_id
1 'polypeptide(L)'
;ITVNDNGNYEFTVSGSSLKRFLADVFGQASYSDLKYDKKLGYNQAEATADQVMDYLKVTRFGISEDYAEDMAYKITVVRYAMSENSYQKYIATTIASDVSEESVAYVSENTSKLQGVEVIDDTIRKYNDAEYFASIIGYTGKISTEEYESLSADNDNYTLNDVVGKAGIEQVMDASLQGTKGYEKLYVDYLGKAVEVLEREEPSAGNDVYLSIDKNLQIAAYDLLEQEIAGIVYSNIESSG
;
A
#
# COMPACT_ATOMS: atom_id res chain seq x y z
N ILE A 1 5.87 -7.69 8.91
CA ILE A 1 6.29 -9.04 9.34
C ILE A 1 5.71 -10.05 8.38
N THR A 2 6.49 -11.04 7.99
CA THR A 2 6.09 -12.17 7.14
C THR A 2 6.49 -13.49 7.82
N VAL A 3 5.99 -14.61 7.30
CA VAL A 3 6.40 -15.95 7.72
C VAL A 3 7.37 -16.47 6.66
N ASN A 4 8.56 -16.91 7.08
CA ASN A 4 9.55 -17.48 6.17
C ASN A 4 9.27 -18.96 5.87
N ASP A 5 10.06 -19.57 4.99
CA ASP A 5 9.91 -20.97 4.57
C ASP A 5 10.05 -21.98 5.72
N ASN A 6 10.67 -21.59 6.83
CA ASN A 6 10.83 -22.39 8.03
C ASN A 6 9.69 -22.20 9.06
N GLY A 7 8.71 -21.36 8.74
CA GLY A 7 7.58 -21.06 9.62
C GLY A 7 7.88 -20.02 10.71
N ASN A 8 9.02 -19.35 10.68
CA ASN A 8 9.38 -18.31 11.65
C ASN A 8 8.97 -16.93 11.15
N TYR A 9 8.69 -16.02 12.07
CA TYR A 9 8.41 -14.63 11.74
C TYR A 9 9.68 -13.85 11.42
N GLU A 10 9.62 -13.02 10.38
CA GLU A 10 10.71 -12.14 9.97
C GLU A 10 10.21 -10.73 9.67
N PHE A 11 11.05 -9.73 9.97
CA PHE A 11 10.78 -8.36 9.57
C PHE A 11 11.00 -8.18 8.05
N THR A 12 10.02 -7.60 7.37
CA THR A 12 10.11 -7.22 5.96
C THR A 12 10.80 -5.87 5.74
N VAL A 13 11.10 -5.15 6.82
CA VAL A 13 11.73 -3.83 6.82
C VAL A 13 12.96 -3.82 7.73
N SER A 14 13.89 -2.90 7.47
CA SER A 14 15.13 -2.75 8.21
C SER A 14 15.47 -1.27 8.45
N GLY A 15 16.53 -1.00 9.21
CA GLY A 15 17.04 0.35 9.43
C GLY A 15 16.02 1.30 10.05
N SER A 16 15.85 2.48 9.47
CA SER A 16 14.91 3.51 9.96
C SER A 16 13.45 3.07 9.90
N SER A 17 13.07 2.32 8.86
CA SER A 17 11.70 1.80 8.71
C SER A 17 11.35 0.79 9.81
N LEU A 18 12.29 -0.08 10.19
CA LEU A 18 12.08 -1.00 11.32
C LEU A 18 11.93 -0.24 12.64
N LYS A 19 12.76 0.79 12.87
CA LYS A 19 12.68 1.63 14.07
C LYS A 19 11.31 2.32 14.20
N ARG A 20 10.80 2.86 13.10
CA ARG A 20 9.48 3.47 13.05
C ARG A 20 8.38 2.44 13.32
N PHE A 21 8.44 1.29 12.67
CA PHE A 21 7.50 0.20 12.87
C PHE A 21 7.45 -0.26 14.34
N LEU A 22 8.60 -0.44 15.00
CA LEU A 22 8.63 -0.82 16.43
C LEU A 22 8.00 0.26 17.32
N ALA A 23 8.26 1.54 17.06
CA ALA A 23 7.62 2.63 17.79
C ALA A 23 6.10 2.56 17.65
N ASP A 24 5.57 2.39 16.43
CA ASP A 24 4.14 2.29 16.15
C ASP A 24 3.50 1.06 16.82
N VAL A 25 4.17 -0.09 16.76
CA VAL A 25 3.68 -1.33 17.40
C VAL A 25 3.52 -1.13 18.91
N PHE A 26 4.51 -0.56 19.58
CA PHE A 26 4.48 -0.37 21.02
C PHE A 26 3.83 0.96 21.47
N GLY A 27 3.23 1.71 20.52
CA GLY A 27 2.49 2.94 20.80
C GLY A 27 3.35 4.08 21.32
N GLN A 28 4.61 4.18 20.87
CA GLN A 28 5.55 5.22 21.25
C GLN A 28 5.64 6.29 20.17
N ALA A 29 5.85 7.55 20.56
CA ALA A 29 5.99 8.66 19.61
C ALA A 29 7.27 8.53 18.76
N SER A 30 8.32 7.95 19.30
CA SER A 30 9.58 7.74 18.59
C SER A 30 10.31 6.47 19.06
N TYR A 31 11.26 6.01 18.24
CA TYR A 31 12.11 4.86 18.59
C TYR A 31 12.93 5.08 19.88
N SER A 32 13.33 6.33 20.18
CA SER A 32 14.07 6.68 21.40
C SER A 32 13.26 6.51 22.69
N ASP A 33 11.92 6.43 22.57
CA ASP A 33 11.03 6.23 23.71
C ASP A 33 10.83 4.76 24.07
N LEU A 34 11.25 3.85 23.18
CA LEU A 34 11.25 2.41 23.42
C LEU A 34 12.25 2.04 24.53
N LYS A 35 11.82 1.21 25.44
CA LYS A 35 12.61 0.81 26.61
C LYS A 35 12.31 -0.63 27.03
N TYR A 36 13.04 -1.10 28.02
CA TYR A 36 12.76 -2.39 28.62
C TYR A 36 11.38 -2.38 29.30
N ASP A 37 10.53 -3.31 28.91
CA ASP A 37 9.22 -3.52 29.51
C ASP A 37 9.25 -4.72 30.46
N LYS A 38 8.96 -4.46 31.73
CA LYS A 38 8.98 -5.51 32.78
C LYS A 38 7.91 -6.58 32.59
N LYS A 39 6.77 -6.24 31.95
CA LYS A 39 5.69 -7.19 31.72
C LYS A 39 6.01 -8.09 30.53
N LEU A 40 6.65 -7.55 29.50
CA LEU A 40 7.06 -8.29 28.32
C LEU A 40 8.37 -9.07 28.55
N GLY A 41 9.22 -8.62 29.47
CA GLY A 41 10.48 -9.26 29.79
C GLY A 41 11.62 -8.99 28.80
N TYR A 42 11.45 -8.02 27.89
CA TYR A 42 12.47 -7.65 26.89
C TYR A 42 12.48 -6.15 26.60
N ASN A 43 13.54 -5.70 25.93
CA ASN A 43 13.65 -4.33 25.44
C ASN A 43 12.87 -4.17 24.13
N GLN A 44 11.88 -3.30 24.12
CA GLN A 44 11.04 -3.03 22.96
C GLN A 44 11.83 -2.60 21.71
N ALA A 45 12.96 -1.90 21.90
CA ALA A 45 13.82 -1.46 20.79
C ALA A 45 14.59 -2.61 20.12
N GLU A 46 14.75 -3.75 20.82
CA GLU A 46 15.50 -4.93 20.39
C GLU A 46 14.58 -6.14 20.18
N ALA A 47 13.26 -5.92 20.15
CA ALA A 47 12.29 -6.99 20.04
C ALA A 47 12.46 -7.76 18.72
N THR A 48 12.43 -9.09 18.79
CA THR A 48 12.43 -9.97 17.63
C THR A 48 11.07 -9.96 16.94
N ALA A 49 11.02 -10.43 15.70
CA ALA A 49 9.75 -10.53 14.96
C ALA A 49 8.71 -11.43 15.67
N ASP A 50 9.17 -12.51 16.30
CA ASP A 50 8.31 -13.39 17.11
C ASP A 50 7.74 -12.66 18.32
N GLN A 51 8.58 -11.94 19.07
CA GLN A 51 8.15 -11.14 20.23
C GLN A 51 7.14 -10.05 19.84
N VAL A 52 7.37 -9.40 18.69
CA VAL A 52 6.44 -8.38 18.17
C VAL A 52 5.12 -9.02 17.79
N MET A 53 5.16 -10.18 17.12
CA MET A 53 3.93 -10.88 16.73
C MET A 53 3.14 -11.36 17.94
N ASP A 54 3.80 -11.91 18.96
CA ASP A 54 3.15 -12.33 20.20
C ASP A 54 2.54 -11.14 20.95
N TYR A 55 3.24 -10.01 21.01
CA TYR A 55 2.71 -8.78 21.58
C TYR A 55 1.45 -8.30 20.85
N LEU A 56 1.47 -8.30 19.52
CA LEU A 56 0.32 -7.92 18.70
C LEU A 56 -0.86 -8.87 18.89
N LYS A 57 -0.63 -10.19 18.86
CA LYS A 57 -1.66 -11.20 19.04
C LYS A 57 -2.30 -11.11 20.44
N VAL A 58 -1.49 -11.19 21.46
CA VAL A 58 -1.97 -11.40 22.83
C VAL A 58 -2.31 -10.06 23.51
N THR A 59 -1.36 -9.10 23.48
CA THR A 59 -1.49 -7.88 24.28
C THR A 59 -2.29 -6.80 23.59
N ARG A 60 -2.01 -6.54 22.30
CA ARG A 60 -2.64 -5.43 21.59
C ARG A 60 -4.03 -5.77 21.07
N PHE A 61 -4.20 -6.95 20.48
CA PHE A 61 -5.45 -7.33 19.81
C PHE A 61 -6.28 -8.41 20.52
N GLY A 62 -5.74 -9.08 21.53
CA GLY A 62 -6.46 -10.10 22.32
C GLY A 62 -7.04 -11.21 21.45
N ILE A 63 -6.23 -11.75 20.54
CA ILE A 63 -6.64 -12.85 19.65
C ILE A 63 -6.68 -14.13 20.47
N SER A 64 -7.79 -14.91 20.35
CA SER A 64 -7.94 -16.17 21.06
C SER A 64 -6.85 -17.18 20.65
N GLU A 65 -6.34 -17.91 21.63
CA GLU A 65 -5.42 -19.04 21.44
C GLU A 65 -6.08 -20.24 20.75
N ASP A 66 -7.41 -20.25 20.63
CA ASP A 66 -8.15 -21.32 19.94
C ASP A 66 -7.95 -21.28 18.41
N TYR A 67 -7.48 -20.15 17.86
CA TYR A 67 -7.20 -20.07 16.44
C TYR A 67 -5.90 -20.78 16.07
N ALA A 68 -5.90 -21.49 14.94
CA ALA A 68 -4.67 -21.99 14.35
C ALA A 68 -3.71 -20.84 14.03
N GLU A 69 -2.40 -21.08 14.09
CA GLU A 69 -1.37 -20.04 14.00
C GLU A 69 -1.47 -19.21 12.71
N ASP A 70 -1.76 -19.85 11.57
CA ASP A 70 -1.96 -19.16 10.29
C ASP A 70 -3.18 -18.21 10.30
N MET A 71 -4.25 -18.62 10.98
CA MET A 71 -5.43 -17.81 11.14
C MET A 71 -5.18 -16.65 12.11
N ALA A 72 -4.53 -16.91 13.24
CA ALA A 72 -4.15 -15.89 14.20
C ALA A 72 -3.24 -14.82 13.56
N TYR A 73 -2.30 -15.26 12.72
CA TYR A 73 -1.46 -14.35 11.92
C TYR A 73 -2.29 -13.45 11.00
N LYS A 74 -3.19 -14.02 10.18
CA LYS A 74 -4.06 -13.28 9.27
C LYS A 74 -4.94 -12.25 10.00
N ILE A 75 -5.53 -12.66 11.12
CA ILE A 75 -6.34 -11.76 11.96
C ILE A 75 -5.47 -10.61 12.50
N THR A 76 -4.23 -10.90 12.92
CA THR A 76 -3.29 -9.89 13.42
C THR A 76 -2.96 -8.85 12.34
N VAL A 77 -2.66 -9.30 11.12
CA VAL A 77 -2.34 -8.43 9.98
C VAL A 77 -3.52 -7.50 9.67
N VAL A 78 -4.73 -8.04 9.59
CA VAL A 78 -5.95 -7.24 9.33
C VAL A 78 -6.19 -6.22 10.45
N ARG A 79 -6.12 -6.63 11.72
CA ARG A 79 -6.31 -5.72 12.85
C ARG A 79 -5.23 -4.65 12.94
N TYR A 80 -3.99 -4.99 12.59
CA TYR A 80 -2.91 -4.02 12.53
C TYR A 80 -3.18 -2.96 11.45
N ALA A 81 -3.52 -3.37 10.22
CA ALA A 81 -3.88 -2.46 9.14
C ALA A 81 -5.04 -1.53 9.51
N MET A 82 -6.09 -2.08 10.15
CA MET A 82 -7.21 -1.27 10.66
C MET A 82 -6.78 -0.28 11.76
N SER A 83 -5.79 -0.64 12.60
CA SER A 83 -5.32 0.22 13.68
C SER A 83 -4.52 1.43 13.18
N GLU A 84 -3.90 1.35 12.02
CA GLU A 84 -3.20 2.47 11.39
C GLU A 84 -4.16 3.59 10.97
N ASN A 85 -5.39 3.24 10.62
CA ASN A 85 -6.47 4.18 10.27
C ASN A 85 -7.36 4.58 11.45
N SER A 86 -6.91 4.40 12.68
CA SER A 86 -7.73 4.60 13.90
C SER A 86 -8.28 6.02 14.08
N TYR A 87 -7.67 7.02 13.48
CA TYR A 87 -8.15 8.41 13.49
C TYR A 87 -9.30 8.66 12.51
N GLN A 88 -9.45 7.79 11.51
CA GLN A 88 -10.47 7.92 10.45
C GLN A 88 -11.31 6.64 10.39
N LYS A 89 -12.07 6.39 11.46
CA LYS A 89 -12.89 5.18 11.61
C LYS A 89 -13.91 4.93 10.48
N TYR A 90 -14.17 5.94 9.67
CA TYR A 90 -15.13 5.90 8.55
C TYR A 90 -14.46 5.49 7.22
N ILE A 91 -13.13 5.50 7.16
CA ILE A 91 -12.41 5.07 5.95
C ILE A 91 -12.22 3.57 6.01
N ALA A 92 -12.70 2.88 4.98
CA ALA A 92 -12.51 1.45 4.83
C ALA A 92 -11.02 1.12 4.72
N THR A 93 -10.60 0.04 5.39
CA THR A 93 -9.25 -0.50 5.27
C THR A 93 -9.26 -1.57 4.19
N THR A 94 -8.46 -1.40 3.15
CA THR A 94 -8.29 -2.42 2.11
C THR A 94 -7.60 -3.65 2.69
N ILE A 95 -8.29 -4.78 2.68
CA ILE A 95 -7.78 -6.06 3.20
C ILE A 95 -7.13 -6.87 2.10
N ALA A 96 -7.74 -6.87 0.91
CA ALA A 96 -7.24 -7.55 -0.28
C ALA A 96 -7.64 -6.77 -1.52
N SER A 97 -6.82 -6.82 -2.55
CA SER A 97 -7.06 -6.26 -3.87
C SER A 97 -6.91 -7.37 -4.92
N ASP A 98 -7.48 -7.14 -6.11
CA ASP A 98 -7.46 -8.11 -7.22
C ASP A 98 -8.02 -9.50 -6.80
N VAL A 99 -9.13 -9.47 -6.06
CA VAL A 99 -9.79 -10.67 -5.55
C VAL A 99 -10.56 -11.38 -6.66
N SER A 100 -10.66 -12.71 -6.58
CA SER A 100 -11.38 -13.50 -7.57
C SER A 100 -12.89 -13.22 -7.55
N GLU A 101 -13.56 -13.42 -8.69
CA GLU A 101 -15.03 -13.31 -8.81
C GLU A 101 -15.77 -14.20 -7.79
N GLU A 102 -15.20 -15.37 -7.46
CA GLU A 102 -15.73 -16.27 -6.43
C GLU A 102 -15.71 -15.62 -5.04
N SER A 103 -14.62 -14.91 -4.70
CA SER A 103 -14.51 -14.16 -3.44
C SER A 103 -15.49 -13.00 -3.38
N VAL A 104 -15.66 -12.28 -4.50
CA VAL A 104 -16.67 -11.22 -4.64
C VAL A 104 -18.07 -11.76 -4.41
N ALA A 105 -18.43 -12.87 -5.07
CA ALA A 105 -19.73 -13.53 -4.91
C ALA A 105 -19.95 -13.97 -3.46
N TYR A 106 -18.94 -14.61 -2.85
CA TYR A 106 -19.02 -15.06 -1.46
C TYR A 106 -19.28 -13.92 -0.48
N VAL A 107 -18.56 -12.78 -0.61
CA VAL A 107 -18.76 -11.62 0.26
C VAL A 107 -20.16 -11.05 0.05
N SER A 108 -20.60 -10.90 -1.21
CA SER A 108 -21.92 -10.35 -1.56
C SER A 108 -23.08 -11.18 -1.03
N GLU A 109 -22.95 -12.50 -1.07
CA GLU A 109 -23.97 -13.43 -0.55
C GLU A 109 -24.00 -13.51 0.99
N ASN A 110 -22.88 -13.19 1.65
CA ASN A 110 -22.73 -13.34 3.10
C ASN A 110 -22.66 -12.00 3.86
N THR A 111 -23.14 -10.90 3.30
CA THR A 111 -23.11 -9.56 3.91
C THR A 111 -23.70 -9.51 5.32
N SER A 112 -24.73 -10.32 5.59
CA SER A 112 -25.34 -10.43 6.92
C SER A 112 -24.40 -11.04 7.98
N LYS A 113 -23.47 -11.89 7.58
CA LYS A 113 -22.46 -12.53 8.46
C LYS A 113 -21.16 -11.73 8.49
N LEU A 114 -20.83 -11.05 7.39
CA LEU A 114 -19.61 -10.28 7.19
C LEU A 114 -19.89 -8.78 7.37
N GLN A 115 -20.45 -8.42 8.53
CA GLN A 115 -20.79 -7.03 8.83
C GLN A 115 -19.53 -6.14 8.80
N GLY A 116 -19.59 -5.04 8.03
CA GLY A 116 -18.46 -4.13 7.86
C GLY A 116 -17.43 -4.55 6.82
N VAL A 117 -17.70 -5.62 6.06
CA VAL A 117 -16.91 -6.01 4.89
C VAL A 117 -17.69 -5.63 3.64
N GLU A 118 -17.04 -4.93 2.72
CA GLU A 118 -17.60 -4.44 1.47
C GLU A 118 -16.65 -4.75 0.31
N VAL A 119 -17.21 -5.01 -0.84
CA VAL A 119 -16.47 -5.10 -2.11
C VAL A 119 -16.71 -3.80 -2.87
N ILE A 120 -15.62 -3.16 -3.24
CA ILE A 120 -15.66 -1.94 -4.03
C ILE A 120 -14.88 -2.15 -5.33
N ASP A 121 -15.34 -1.54 -6.40
CA ASP A 121 -14.58 -1.45 -7.64
C ASP A 121 -13.50 -0.39 -7.46
N ASP A 122 -12.26 -0.75 -7.78
CA ASP A 122 -11.13 0.16 -7.73
C ASP A 122 -10.33 0.06 -9.03
N THR A 123 -9.60 1.11 -9.36
CA THR A 123 -8.76 1.17 -10.56
C THR A 123 -7.30 1.13 -10.17
N ILE A 124 -6.57 0.18 -10.74
CA ILE A 124 -5.12 0.08 -10.57
C ILE A 124 -4.40 0.52 -11.84
N ARG A 125 -3.27 1.20 -11.68
CA ARG A 125 -2.42 1.58 -12.81
C ARG A 125 -1.70 0.32 -13.33
N LYS A 126 -1.92 -0.01 -14.62
CA LYS A 126 -1.24 -1.10 -15.31
C LYS A 126 -0.30 -0.53 -16.36
N TYR A 127 0.97 -0.90 -16.27
CA TYR A 127 2.00 -0.49 -17.22
C TYR A 127 2.26 -1.62 -18.22
N ASN A 128 1.78 -1.42 -19.45
CA ASN A 128 2.07 -2.34 -20.55
C ASN A 128 3.47 -2.05 -21.09
N ASP A 129 4.23 -3.09 -21.43
CA ASP A 129 5.60 -2.98 -21.97
C ASP A 129 6.51 -2.13 -21.06
N ALA A 130 6.36 -2.28 -19.74
CA ALA A 130 7.05 -1.46 -18.74
C ALA A 130 8.58 -1.44 -18.89
N GLU A 131 9.19 -2.54 -19.30
CA GLU A 131 10.62 -2.67 -19.52
C GLU A 131 11.17 -1.64 -20.53
N TYR A 132 10.39 -1.29 -21.54
CA TYR A 132 10.79 -0.36 -22.60
C TYR A 132 10.44 1.09 -22.28
N PHE A 133 9.42 1.33 -21.43
CA PHE A 133 8.82 2.65 -21.22
C PHE A 133 8.91 3.17 -19.79
N ALA A 134 9.39 2.40 -18.83
CA ALA A 134 9.43 2.79 -17.43
C ALA A 134 10.11 4.14 -17.18
N SER A 135 11.22 4.42 -17.87
CA SER A 135 11.96 5.69 -17.76
C SER A 135 11.23 6.90 -18.34
N ILE A 136 10.27 6.66 -19.25
CA ILE A 136 9.50 7.72 -19.92
C ILE A 136 8.17 7.94 -19.18
N ILE A 137 7.41 6.86 -18.96
CA ILE A 137 6.10 6.91 -18.34
C ILE A 137 6.25 7.21 -16.85
N GLY A 138 7.25 6.63 -16.19
CA GLY A 138 7.43 6.73 -14.74
C GLY A 138 6.52 5.78 -13.97
N TYR A 139 6.17 6.17 -12.77
CA TYR A 139 5.32 5.36 -11.88
C TYR A 139 4.50 6.24 -10.94
N THR A 140 3.48 5.67 -10.34
CA THR A 140 2.64 6.32 -9.34
C THR A 140 2.95 5.77 -7.93
N GLY A 141 2.68 6.59 -6.91
CA GLY A 141 2.87 6.21 -5.52
C GLY A 141 2.12 7.12 -4.57
N LYS A 142 2.04 6.75 -3.29
CA LYS A 142 1.36 7.57 -2.28
C LYS A 142 1.98 8.97 -2.21
N ILE A 143 1.13 9.97 -2.11
CA ILE A 143 1.54 11.37 -1.97
C ILE A 143 2.32 11.57 -0.65
N SER A 144 3.43 12.30 -0.70
CA SER A 144 4.13 12.75 0.50
C SER A 144 3.53 14.07 1.01
N THR A 145 3.88 14.46 2.22
CA THR A 145 3.40 15.74 2.79
C THR A 145 3.88 16.93 1.97
N GLU A 146 5.12 16.90 1.50
CA GLU A 146 5.71 17.96 0.69
C GLU A 146 5.05 18.06 -0.69
N GLU A 147 4.76 16.92 -1.32
CA GLU A 147 4.03 16.88 -2.59
C GLU A 147 2.60 17.37 -2.41
N TYR A 148 1.94 16.98 -1.32
CA TYR A 148 0.59 17.44 -1.01
C TYR A 148 0.56 18.97 -0.85
N GLU A 149 1.47 19.57 -0.08
CA GLU A 149 1.55 21.02 0.09
C GLU A 149 1.77 21.75 -1.24
N SER A 150 2.56 21.16 -2.13
CA SER A 150 2.81 21.75 -3.47
C SER A 150 1.62 21.62 -4.41
N LEU A 151 1.02 20.43 -4.49
CA LEU A 151 -0.06 20.12 -5.45
C LEU A 151 -1.40 20.74 -5.01
N SER A 152 -1.69 20.73 -3.70
CA SER A 152 -2.93 21.30 -3.16
C SER A 152 -2.98 22.83 -3.22
N ALA A 153 -1.86 23.50 -3.38
CA ALA A 153 -1.83 24.93 -3.56
C ALA A 153 -2.53 25.40 -4.86
N ASP A 154 -2.48 24.56 -5.89
CA ASP A 154 -3.04 24.84 -7.21
C ASP A 154 -4.34 24.06 -7.50
N ASN A 155 -4.62 23.01 -6.74
CA ASN A 155 -5.77 22.12 -6.98
C ASN A 155 -6.27 21.45 -5.68
N ASP A 156 -7.45 21.85 -5.24
CA ASP A 156 -8.10 21.35 -4.02
C ASP A 156 -8.51 19.86 -4.08
N ASN A 157 -8.37 19.21 -5.25
CA ASN A 157 -8.71 17.79 -5.41
C ASN A 157 -7.72 16.82 -4.74
N TYR A 158 -6.52 17.30 -4.35
CA TYR A 158 -5.53 16.45 -3.69
C TYR A 158 -5.84 16.24 -2.21
N THR A 159 -5.59 15.02 -1.73
CA THR A 159 -5.67 14.64 -0.31
C THR A 159 -4.42 13.84 0.08
N LEU A 160 -4.12 13.77 1.38
CA LEU A 160 -2.97 13.04 1.92
C LEU A 160 -3.00 11.51 1.68
N ASN A 161 -4.14 10.98 1.23
CA ASN A 161 -4.29 9.56 0.93
C ASN A 161 -4.14 9.21 -0.56
N ASP A 162 -3.91 10.21 -1.39
CA ASP A 162 -3.87 10.02 -2.83
C ASP A 162 -2.63 9.28 -3.32
N VAL A 163 -2.80 8.68 -4.48
CA VAL A 163 -1.72 8.15 -5.30
C VAL A 163 -1.48 9.15 -6.43
N VAL A 164 -0.24 9.63 -6.55
CA VAL A 164 0.17 10.63 -7.54
C VAL A 164 1.35 10.14 -8.35
N GLY A 165 1.59 10.74 -9.50
CA GLY A 165 2.77 10.47 -10.32
C GLY A 165 4.06 10.84 -9.60
N LYS A 166 5.03 9.93 -9.55
CA LYS A 166 6.33 10.12 -8.86
C LYS A 166 7.47 10.45 -9.82
N ALA A 167 7.34 10.08 -11.06
CA ALA A 167 8.35 10.31 -12.09
C ALA A 167 7.71 10.34 -13.48
N GLY A 168 8.47 10.83 -14.46
CA GLY A 168 8.13 10.76 -15.88
C GLY A 168 6.82 11.48 -16.24
N ILE A 169 6.12 10.95 -17.21
CA ILE A 169 4.84 11.48 -17.69
C ILE A 169 3.76 11.41 -16.60
N GLU A 170 3.74 10.37 -15.79
CA GLU A 170 2.82 10.23 -14.67
C GLU A 170 2.91 11.46 -13.73
N GLN A 171 4.12 11.93 -13.44
CA GLN A 171 4.33 13.10 -12.58
C GLN A 171 3.99 14.41 -13.29
N VAL A 172 4.48 14.60 -14.52
CA VAL A 172 4.31 15.88 -15.23
C VAL A 172 2.86 16.14 -15.63
N MET A 173 2.13 15.07 -15.94
CA MET A 173 0.75 15.14 -16.42
C MET A 173 -0.26 14.69 -15.35
N ASP A 174 0.14 14.55 -14.10
CA ASP A 174 -0.68 14.06 -12.99
C ASP A 174 -2.04 14.79 -12.91
N ALA A 175 -2.04 16.10 -12.92
CA ALA A 175 -3.26 16.91 -12.87
C ALA A 175 -4.26 16.62 -14.03
N SER A 176 -3.74 16.20 -15.19
CA SER A 176 -4.57 15.83 -16.35
C SER A 176 -5.06 14.39 -16.29
N LEU A 177 -4.27 13.50 -15.69
CA LEU A 177 -4.54 12.07 -15.60
C LEU A 177 -5.45 11.71 -14.42
N GLN A 178 -5.46 12.51 -13.36
CA GLN A 178 -6.09 12.17 -12.07
C GLN A 178 -7.63 12.13 -12.12
N GLY A 179 -8.27 12.90 -13.01
CA GLY A 179 -9.73 13.00 -13.06
C GLY A 179 -10.34 13.78 -11.89
N THR A 180 -11.62 13.53 -11.63
CA THR A 180 -12.35 14.15 -10.52
C THR A 180 -12.83 13.07 -9.57
N LYS A 181 -12.62 13.27 -8.27
CA LYS A 181 -13.07 12.33 -7.24
C LYS A 181 -14.58 12.37 -7.08
N GLY A 182 -15.16 11.20 -6.88
CA GLY A 182 -16.50 11.11 -6.35
C GLY A 182 -16.51 11.26 -4.82
N TYR A 183 -17.68 11.48 -4.26
CA TYR A 183 -17.89 11.48 -2.81
C TYR A 183 -19.27 10.95 -2.43
N GLU A 184 -19.35 10.43 -1.22
CA GLU A 184 -20.62 10.08 -0.58
C GLU A 184 -20.76 10.81 0.76
N LYS A 185 -21.89 11.47 0.99
CA LYS A 185 -22.26 11.98 2.29
C LYS A 185 -23.18 10.99 2.98
N LEU A 186 -22.70 10.45 4.08
CA LEU A 186 -23.41 9.43 4.85
C LEU A 186 -23.96 10.04 6.15
N TYR A 187 -25.21 9.72 6.46
CA TYR A 187 -25.69 9.86 7.83
C TYR A 187 -25.27 8.62 8.62
N VAL A 188 -24.52 8.83 9.68
CA VAL A 188 -24.01 7.75 10.52
C VAL A 188 -24.62 7.80 11.92
N ASP A 189 -24.86 6.65 12.54
CA ASP A 189 -25.27 6.56 13.92
C ASP A 189 -24.11 6.83 14.90
N TYR A 190 -24.40 6.79 16.19
CA TYR A 190 -23.41 7.04 17.24
C TYR A 190 -22.27 5.98 17.30
N LEU A 191 -22.44 4.84 16.62
CA LEU A 191 -21.43 3.79 16.47
C LEU A 191 -20.61 3.95 15.18
N GLY A 192 -20.94 4.94 14.34
CA GLY A 192 -20.29 5.16 13.04
C GLY A 192 -20.84 4.27 11.92
N LYS A 193 -21.98 3.60 12.13
CA LYS A 193 -22.63 2.80 11.09
C LYS A 193 -23.40 3.72 10.15
N ALA A 194 -23.17 3.57 8.84
CA ALA A 194 -23.94 4.26 7.82
C ALA A 194 -25.43 3.85 7.92
N VAL A 195 -26.30 4.85 8.08
CA VAL A 195 -27.76 4.68 8.17
C VAL A 195 -28.42 5.07 6.85
N GLU A 196 -27.93 6.13 6.23
CA GLU A 196 -28.52 6.69 5.01
C GLU A 196 -27.44 7.38 4.18
N VAL A 197 -27.53 7.25 2.84
CA VAL A 197 -26.71 8.03 1.89
C VAL A 197 -27.48 9.30 1.57
N LEU A 198 -26.95 10.45 1.98
CA LEU A 198 -27.58 11.75 1.76
C LEU A 198 -27.28 12.31 0.38
N GLU A 199 -26.07 12.10 -0.11
CA GLU A 199 -25.60 12.64 -1.37
C GLU A 199 -24.51 11.73 -1.91
N ARG A 200 -24.49 11.52 -3.22
CA ARG A 200 -23.46 10.74 -3.92
C ARG A 200 -23.11 11.44 -5.21
N GLU A 201 -21.83 11.59 -5.46
CA GLU A 201 -21.27 12.04 -6.73
C GLU A 201 -20.28 11.00 -7.25
N GLU A 202 -20.51 10.54 -8.48
CA GLU A 202 -19.66 9.51 -9.09
C GLU A 202 -18.33 10.12 -9.55
N PRO A 203 -17.19 9.38 -9.40
CA PRO A 203 -15.90 9.83 -9.90
C PRO A 203 -15.89 9.91 -11.43
N SER A 204 -15.17 10.84 -12.00
CA SER A 204 -14.91 10.91 -13.43
C SER A 204 -13.46 10.66 -13.78
N ALA A 205 -13.22 9.87 -14.83
CA ALA A 205 -11.87 9.59 -15.31
C ALA A 205 -11.15 10.86 -15.77
N GLY A 206 -9.83 10.89 -15.63
CA GLY A 206 -8.98 11.93 -16.19
C GLY A 206 -8.87 11.84 -17.72
N ASN A 207 -8.05 12.73 -18.26
CA ASN A 207 -7.84 12.82 -19.70
C ASN A 207 -6.83 11.78 -20.19
N ASP A 208 -6.96 11.37 -21.46
CA ASP A 208 -5.92 10.60 -22.14
C ASP A 208 -4.73 11.50 -22.52
N VAL A 209 -3.54 10.98 -22.40
CA VAL A 209 -2.31 11.65 -22.83
C VAL A 209 -1.68 10.87 -23.96
N TYR A 210 -1.51 11.50 -25.11
CA TYR A 210 -0.90 10.92 -26.30
C TYR A 210 0.52 11.41 -26.46
N LEU A 211 1.47 10.48 -26.56
CA LEU A 211 2.87 10.80 -26.79
C LEU A 211 3.22 10.71 -28.28
N SER A 212 4.17 11.53 -28.72
CA SER A 212 4.71 11.48 -30.10
C SER A 212 5.76 10.39 -30.29
N ILE A 213 5.95 9.51 -29.30
CA ILE A 213 6.94 8.41 -29.35
C ILE A 213 6.34 7.24 -30.12
N ASP A 214 7.06 6.77 -31.13
CA ASP A 214 6.72 5.52 -31.82
C ASP A 214 7.11 4.32 -30.95
N LYS A 215 6.12 3.50 -30.60
CA LYS A 215 6.28 2.33 -29.74
C LYS A 215 7.32 1.35 -30.28
N ASN A 216 7.26 1.03 -31.58
CA ASN A 216 8.12 0.01 -32.18
C ASN A 216 9.56 0.50 -32.28
N LEU A 217 9.72 1.80 -32.57
CA LEU A 217 11.06 2.42 -32.61
C LEU A 217 11.71 2.43 -31.21
N GLN A 218 10.92 2.72 -30.17
CA GLN A 218 11.41 2.69 -28.79
C GLN A 218 11.87 1.28 -28.38
N ILE A 219 11.06 0.26 -28.66
CA ILE A 219 11.40 -1.15 -28.40
C ILE A 219 12.67 -1.54 -29.14
N ALA A 220 12.75 -1.27 -30.46
CA ALA A 220 13.93 -1.62 -31.25
C ALA A 220 15.20 -0.90 -30.77
N ALA A 221 15.10 0.37 -30.36
CA ALA A 221 16.22 1.11 -29.82
C ALA A 221 16.69 0.55 -28.47
N TYR A 222 15.76 0.15 -27.61
CA TYR A 222 16.08 -0.48 -26.33
C TYR A 222 16.81 -1.80 -26.53
N ASP A 223 16.27 -2.71 -27.37
CA ASP A 223 16.86 -4.02 -27.66
C ASP A 223 18.28 -3.90 -28.25
N LEU A 224 18.49 -2.94 -29.17
CA LEU A 224 19.80 -2.67 -29.75
C LEU A 224 20.80 -2.19 -28.70
N LEU A 225 20.40 -1.27 -27.83
CA LEU A 225 21.25 -0.78 -26.74
C LEU A 225 21.64 -1.89 -25.77
N GLU A 226 20.68 -2.75 -25.40
CA GLU A 226 20.95 -3.88 -24.53
C GLU A 226 21.96 -4.87 -25.16
N GLN A 227 21.78 -5.17 -26.43
CA GLN A 227 22.71 -6.04 -27.18
C GLN A 227 24.12 -5.43 -27.24
N GLU A 228 24.25 -4.14 -27.52
CA GLU A 228 25.54 -3.46 -27.57
C GLU A 228 26.23 -3.42 -26.21
N ILE A 229 25.50 -3.12 -25.15
CA ILE A 229 26.03 -3.14 -23.78
C ILE A 229 26.49 -4.54 -23.40
N ALA A 230 25.70 -5.57 -23.69
CA ALA A 230 26.07 -6.95 -23.43
C ALA A 230 27.33 -7.36 -24.19
N GLY A 231 27.49 -6.94 -25.46
CA GLY A 231 28.67 -7.16 -26.28
C GLY A 231 29.94 -6.50 -25.70
N ILE A 232 29.81 -5.24 -25.23
CA ILE A 232 30.91 -4.52 -24.58
C ILE A 232 31.33 -5.21 -23.27
N VAL A 233 30.36 -5.60 -22.43
CA VAL A 233 30.65 -6.31 -21.17
C VAL A 233 31.37 -7.63 -21.44
N TYR A 234 30.86 -8.41 -22.40
CA TYR A 234 31.45 -9.69 -22.76
C TYR A 234 32.90 -9.52 -23.23
N SER A 235 33.17 -8.58 -24.13
CA SER A 235 34.55 -8.33 -24.66
C SER A 235 35.51 -7.86 -23.56
N ASN A 236 35.05 -7.10 -22.58
CA ASN A 236 35.86 -6.67 -21.43
C ASN A 236 36.18 -7.83 -20.47
N ILE A 237 35.28 -8.78 -20.30
CA ILE A 237 35.53 -10.00 -19.50
C ILE A 237 36.56 -10.87 -20.17
N GLU A 238 36.45 -11.12 -21.49
CA GLU A 238 37.43 -11.91 -22.24
C GLU A 238 38.84 -11.28 -22.26
N SER A 239 38.90 -9.93 -22.28
CA SER A 239 40.22 -9.25 -22.30
C SER A 239 40.86 -9.14 -20.92
N SER A 240 40.15 -9.47 -19.85
CA SER A 240 40.63 -9.39 -18.45
C SER A 240 41.02 -10.75 -17.85
N GLY A 241 40.86 -11.84 -18.57
CA GLY A 241 41.26 -13.23 -18.23
C GLY A 241 42.47 -13.69 -19.01
#